data_92dc154251927b0383718708f40c6a1c
#
_entry.id   92dc154251927b0383718708f40c6a1c
#
_cell.length_a   1.000
_cell.length_b   1.000
_cell.length_c   1.000
_cell.angle_alpha   90.00
_cell.angle_beta   90.00
_cell.angle_gamma   90.00
#
_symmetry.space_group_name_H-M   'P 1'
#
loop_
_entity.id
_entity.type
_entity.pdbx_description
1 polymer ?
#
loop_
_entity_poly.entity_id
_entity_poly.type
_entity_poly.pdbx_seq_one_letter_code
_entity_poly.pdbx_strand_id
1 'polypeptide(L)'
;SRPADPAGSERAARKDEHLELAVRLHGADRPSAFDDLAFVHHALPGIGTEAVDMSTTVCGARWDVPFYINAMTGGTRATAAVNADLAGAAADAGVAIACGSQHIALRDPERAEGFRVIRREAPRAFVLANVGPTLAPEQAVRAVEMIEADALQIHLNAAQELVMPEGDRDFRDWAERIAAIAAAVDVPVVVKEVGFGLSRRTITALERTGVGAVDVAGAGGTDFIAIENERRPRRDYSYLTGWGQSTALCLLEALGGEEPVGLPVLASGGVRNPLDVVRALALGASAVGASGHFLRTLVHDGADGLRR
;
A
#
# COMPACT_ATOMS: atom_id res chain seq x y z
N SER A 1 -11.62 15.61 -32.86
CA SER A 1 -11.59 14.35 -32.08
C SER A 1 -10.18 13.76 -32.19
N ARG A 2 -9.48 13.70 -31.07
CA ARG A 2 -8.20 12.98 -30.95
C ARG A 2 -8.48 11.48 -31.16
N PRO A 3 -7.66 10.74 -31.88
CA PRO A 3 -7.81 9.29 -31.94
C PRO A 3 -7.64 8.71 -30.53
N ALA A 4 -8.50 7.75 -30.18
CA ALA A 4 -8.42 7.04 -28.89
C ALA A 4 -7.01 6.40 -28.77
N ASP A 5 -6.34 6.64 -27.66
CA ASP A 5 -5.07 5.99 -27.34
C ASP A 5 -5.35 4.51 -26.98
N PRO A 6 -5.01 3.53 -27.85
CA PRO A 6 -5.28 2.12 -27.58
C PRO A 6 -4.58 1.64 -26.30
N ALA A 7 -3.37 2.13 -26.05
CA ALA A 7 -2.59 1.78 -24.86
C ALA A 7 -3.20 2.33 -23.56
N GLY A 8 -3.89 3.47 -23.62
CA GLY A 8 -4.64 4.02 -22.47
C GLY A 8 -5.87 3.18 -22.14
N SER A 9 -6.56 2.65 -23.14
CA SER A 9 -7.73 1.79 -22.97
C SER A 9 -7.35 0.40 -22.41
N GLU A 10 -6.27 -0.20 -22.87
CA GLU A 10 -5.75 -1.49 -22.36
C GLU A 10 -5.31 -1.40 -20.88
N ARG A 11 -4.67 -0.28 -20.49
CA ARG A 11 -4.28 -0.06 -19.08
C ARG A 11 -5.47 0.17 -18.16
N ALA A 12 -6.53 0.80 -18.64
CA ALA A 12 -7.76 0.97 -17.88
C ALA A 12 -8.44 -0.38 -17.67
N ALA A 13 -8.60 -1.17 -18.73
CA ALA A 13 -9.15 -2.52 -18.66
C ALA A 13 -8.36 -3.41 -17.69
N ARG A 14 -7.01 -3.31 -17.72
CA ARG A 14 -6.15 -4.02 -16.77
C ARG A 14 -6.45 -3.64 -15.32
N LYS A 15 -6.67 -2.36 -15.01
CA LYS A 15 -6.96 -1.93 -13.64
C LYS A 15 -8.30 -2.45 -13.12
N ASP A 16 -9.30 -2.50 -13.97
CA ASP A 16 -10.60 -3.09 -13.63
C ASP A 16 -10.49 -4.61 -13.46
N GLU A 17 -9.74 -5.29 -14.33
CA GLU A 17 -9.41 -6.71 -14.20
C GLU A 17 -8.62 -7.02 -12.91
N HIS A 18 -7.62 -6.19 -12.57
CA HIS A 18 -6.89 -6.33 -11.30
C HIS A 18 -7.82 -6.20 -10.09
N LEU A 19 -8.78 -5.28 -10.12
CA LEU A 19 -9.75 -5.09 -9.06
C LEU A 19 -10.62 -6.35 -8.88
N GLU A 20 -11.17 -6.87 -9.96
CA GLU A 20 -11.97 -8.11 -9.98
C GLU A 20 -11.18 -9.31 -9.47
N LEU A 21 -9.97 -9.49 -9.99
CA LEU A 21 -9.08 -10.59 -9.60
C LEU A 21 -8.64 -10.47 -8.14
N ALA A 22 -8.35 -9.26 -7.66
CA ALA A 22 -7.98 -9.03 -6.25
C ALA A 22 -9.11 -9.44 -5.31
N VAL A 23 -10.37 -9.10 -5.63
CA VAL A 23 -11.54 -9.52 -4.84
C VAL A 23 -11.72 -11.03 -4.90
N ARG A 24 -11.68 -11.63 -6.10
CA ARG A 24 -11.91 -13.06 -6.32
C ARG A 24 -10.85 -13.94 -5.67
N LEU A 25 -9.58 -13.54 -5.74
CA LEU A 25 -8.44 -14.32 -5.23
C LEU A 25 -8.11 -14.01 -3.76
N HIS A 26 -8.76 -13.02 -3.18
CA HIS A 26 -8.55 -12.68 -1.77
C HIS A 26 -9.18 -13.77 -0.88
N GLY A 27 -8.36 -14.65 -0.35
CA GLY A 27 -8.80 -15.69 0.59
C GLY A 27 -8.85 -15.13 2.03
N ALA A 28 -10.07 -14.93 2.57
CA ALA A 28 -10.25 -14.50 3.95
C ALA A 28 -9.71 -15.51 4.98
N ASP A 29 -9.72 -16.79 4.60
CA ASP A 29 -9.37 -17.92 5.48
C ASP A 29 -7.95 -18.44 5.25
N ARG A 30 -7.09 -17.66 4.56
CA ARG A 30 -5.69 -18.07 4.41
C ARG A 30 -4.96 -17.95 5.74
N PRO A 31 -4.15 -18.96 6.14
CA PRO A 31 -3.28 -18.85 7.28
C PRO A 31 -2.41 -17.59 7.16
N SER A 32 -2.26 -16.85 8.25
CA SER A 32 -1.38 -15.69 8.31
C SER A 32 -0.26 -15.97 9.30
N ALA A 33 0.95 -15.53 8.99
CA ALA A 33 2.06 -15.63 9.92
C ALA A 33 1.83 -14.82 11.22
N PHE A 34 0.83 -13.94 11.26
CA PHE A 34 0.38 -13.33 12.51
C PHE A 34 -0.25 -14.36 13.47
N ASP A 35 -0.76 -15.49 12.98
CA ASP A 35 -1.36 -16.54 13.83
C ASP A 35 -0.32 -17.25 14.70
N ASP A 36 0.95 -17.21 14.30
CA ASP A 36 2.07 -17.78 15.08
C ASP A 36 2.52 -16.86 16.23
N LEU A 37 1.91 -15.65 16.35
CA LEU A 37 2.24 -14.68 17.39
C LEU A 37 1.17 -14.69 18.50
N ALA A 38 1.60 -14.87 19.72
CA ALA A 38 0.77 -14.80 20.91
C ALA A 38 1.29 -13.76 21.91
N PHE A 39 0.40 -13.05 22.57
CA PHE A 39 0.75 -12.16 23.67
C PHE A 39 0.83 -12.95 24.98
N VAL A 40 1.77 -12.58 25.83
CA VAL A 40 1.75 -13.01 27.23
C VAL A 40 0.59 -12.28 27.93
N HIS A 41 -0.42 -13.04 28.38
CA HIS A 41 -1.57 -12.46 29.03
C HIS A 41 -1.28 -12.06 30.48
N HIS A 42 -1.55 -10.81 30.81
CA HIS A 42 -1.48 -10.29 32.18
C HIS A 42 -2.89 -10.09 32.73
N ALA A 43 -3.32 -10.98 33.64
CA ALA A 43 -4.67 -10.94 34.22
C ALA A 43 -4.92 -9.72 35.14
N LEU A 44 -3.87 -9.04 35.58
CA LEU A 44 -3.90 -7.81 36.37
C LEU A 44 -3.18 -6.69 35.61
N PRO A 45 -3.83 -6.03 34.63
CA PRO A 45 -3.18 -5.04 33.76
C PRO A 45 -2.76 -3.76 34.48
N GLY A 46 -3.44 -3.39 35.57
CA GLY A 46 -3.10 -2.22 36.39
C GLY A 46 -3.38 -0.85 35.74
N ILE A 47 -4.10 -0.83 34.60
CA ILE A 47 -4.47 0.39 33.86
C ILE A 47 -5.96 0.42 33.54
N GLY A 48 -6.52 1.61 33.40
CA GLY A 48 -7.85 1.82 32.81
C GLY A 48 -7.76 1.97 31.30
N THR A 49 -8.85 1.72 30.58
CA THR A 49 -8.89 1.85 29.11
C THR A 49 -8.63 3.28 28.63
N GLU A 50 -8.93 4.27 29.45
CA GLU A 50 -8.69 5.69 29.19
C GLU A 50 -7.19 6.06 29.16
N ALA A 51 -6.32 5.22 29.72
CA ALA A 51 -4.87 5.41 29.69
C ALA A 51 -4.21 4.89 28.42
N VAL A 52 -4.97 4.26 27.52
CA VAL A 52 -4.45 3.73 26.26
C VAL A 52 -4.35 4.85 25.24
N ASP A 53 -3.13 5.27 24.90
CA ASP A 53 -2.84 6.18 23.78
C ASP A 53 -2.58 5.38 22.51
N MET A 54 -3.43 5.56 21.51
CA MET A 54 -3.29 4.93 20.20
C MET A 54 -2.55 5.81 19.19
N SER A 55 -2.15 7.03 19.58
CA SER A 55 -1.49 7.91 18.65
C SER A 55 -0.09 7.43 18.25
N THR A 56 0.30 7.78 17.04
CA THR A 56 1.63 7.50 16.50
C THR A 56 2.15 8.67 15.69
N THR A 57 3.43 8.65 15.34
CA THR A 57 4.02 9.61 14.42
C THR A 57 4.50 8.89 13.16
N VAL A 58 3.99 9.31 12.01
CA VAL A 58 4.38 8.79 10.69
C VAL A 58 4.80 9.96 9.82
N CYS A 59 6.00 9.89 9.26
CA CYS A 59 6.54 10.94 8.39
C CYS A 59 6.48 12.36 9.00
N GLY A 60 6.72 12.48 10.31
CA GLY A 60 6.66 13.75 11.05
C GLY A 60 5.25 14.24 11.39
N ALA A 61 4.20 13.59 10.90
CA ALA A 61 2.81 13.90 11.22
C ALA A 61 2.29 13.01 12.36
N ARG A 62 1.51 13.59 13.29
CA ARG A 62 0.79 12.84 14.31
C ARG A 62 -0.47 12.21 13.68
N TRP A 63 -0.63 10.92 13.86
CA TRP A 63 -1.87 10.18 13.58
C TRP A 63 -2.53 9.80 14.90
N ASP A 64 -3.84 10.00 15.01
CA ASP A 64 -4.59 9.67 16.23
C ASP A 64 -4.73 8.16 16.47
N VAL A 65 -4.64 7.38 15.39
CA VAL A 65 -4.62 5.91 15.41
C VAL A 65 -3.53 5.37 14.50
N PRO A 66 -2.84 4.29 14.87
CA PRO A 66 -1.72 3.74 14.11
C PRO A 66 -2.19 2.85 12.96
N PHE A 67 -3.15 3.33 12.18
CA PHE A 67 -3.79 2.56 11.14
C PHE A 67 -4.09 3.41 9.90
N TYR A 68 -4.06 2.82 8.70
CA TYR A 68 -4.40 3.52 7.46
C TYR A 68 -4.98 2.58 6.39
N ILE A 69 -5.77 3.16 5.49
CA ILE A 69 -6.23 2.50 4.27
C ILE A 69 -5.09 2.56 3.26
N ASN A 70 -4.46 1.42 2.96
CA ASN A 70 -3.32 1.39 2.07
C ASN A 70 -3.73 1.37 0.59
N ALA A 71 -2.78 1.68 -0.27
CA ALA A 71 -2.95 1.83 -1.70
C ALA A 71 -3.62 0.62 -2.36
N MET A 72 -4.64 0.88 -3.19
CA MET A 72 -5.34 -0.16 -3.92
C MET A 72 -5.42 0.11 -5.42
N THR A 73 -6.24 1.06 -5.84
CA THR A 73 -6.56 1.25 -7.25
C THR A 73 -6.82 2.71 -7.60
N GLY A 74 -7.04 3.01 -8.87
CA GLY A 74 -7.38 4.33 -9.35
C GLY A 74 -7.27 4.45 -10.87
N GLY A 75 -7.93 5.47 -11.45
CA GLY A 75 -7.77 5.87 -12.84
C GLY A 75 -8.79 5.30 -13.82
N THR A 76 -9.81 4.58 -13.36
CA THR A 76 -11.01 4.24 -14.13
C THR A 76 -12.25 4.84 -13.47
N ARG A 77 -13.39 4.84 -14.15
CA ARG A 77 -14.66 5.31 -13.57
C ARG A 77 -15.10 4.43 -12.39
N ALA A 78 -14.92 3.12 -12.50
CA ALA A 78 -15.27 2.18 -11.43
C ALA A 78 -14.37 2.41 -10.20
N THR A 79 -13.07 2.58 -10.40
CA THR A 79 -12.13 2.82 -9.32
C THR A 79 -12.26 4.21 -8.69
N ALA A 80 -12.84 5.20 -9.38
CA ALA A 80 -13.14 6.50 -8.81
C ALA A 80 -14.23 6.42 -7.73
N ALA A 81 -15.26 5.60 -7.94
CA ALA A 81 -16.29 5.35 -6.93
C ALA A 81 -15.70 4.65 -5.69
N VAL A 82 -14.87 3.62 -5.91
CA VAL A 82 -14.14 2.92 -4.84
C VAL A 82 -13.28 3.90 -4.02
N ASN A 83 -12.55 4.79 -4.68
CA ASN A 83 -11.73 5.79 -4.00
C ASN A 83 -12.59 6.77 -3.18
N ALA A 84 -13.76 7.19 -3.68
CA ALA A 84 -14.68 8.06 -2.94
C ALA A 84 -15.19 7.39 -1.66
N ASP A 85 -15.64 6.14 -1.76
CA ASP A 85 -16.17 5.40 -0.62
C ASP A 85 -15.09 5.13 0.45
N LEU A 86 -13.89 4.74 0.01
CA LEU A 86 -12.74 4.54 0.91
C LEU A 86 -12.30 5.85 1.58
N ALA A 87 -12.27 6.96 0.84
CA ALA A 87 -11.91 8.25 1.39
C ALA A 87 -12.95 8.77 2.38
N GLY A 88 -14.25 8.58 2.09
CA GLY A 88 -15.33 8.88 3.03
C GLY A 88 -15.20 8.09 4.33
N ALA A 89 -14.93 6.78 4.24
CA ALA A 89 -14.71 5.94 5.41
C ALA A 89 -13.45 6.35 6.19
N ALA A 90 -12.36 6.72 5.50
CA ALA A 90 -11.14 7.23 6.14
C ALA A 90 -11.41 8.54 6.90
N ALA A 91 -12.19 9.45 6.32
CA ALA A 91 -12.58 10.71 6.94
C ALA A 91 -13.45 10.50 8.19
N ASP A 92 -14.42 9.59 8.11
CA ASP A 92 -15.31 9.24 9.22
C ASP A 92 -14.55 8.58 10.37
N ALA A 93 -13.58 7.72 10.08
CA ALA A 93 -12.77 7.01 11.06
C ALA A 93 -11.55 7.82 11.55
N GLY A 94 -11.23 8.96 10.93
CA GLY A 94 -10.05 9.75 11.26
C GLY A 94 -8.71 9.06 10.96
N VAL A 95 -8.67 8.19 9.94
CA VAL A 95 -7.46 7.45 9.54
C VAL A 95 -6.84 8.01 8.26
N ALA A 96 -5.55 7.74 8.08
CA ALA A 96 -4.85 8.10 6.85
C ALA A 96 -5.28 7.20 5.67
N ILE A 97 -5.09 7.68 4.45
CA ILE A 97 -5.43 6.95 3.22
C ILE A 97 -4.37 7.13 2.13
N ALA A 98 -4.01 6.05 1.46
CA ALA A 98 -3.15 6.08 0.28
C ALA A 98 -3.95 5.76 -0.99
N CYS A 99 -3.68 6.47 -2.07
CA CYS A 99 -4.27 6.16 -3.37
C CYS A 99 -3.52 5.02 -4.08
N GLY A 100 -4.14 4.40 -5.07
CA GLY A 100 -3.45 3.51 -6.00
C GLY A 100 -2.55 4.28 -6.98
N SER A 101 -1.73 3.55 -7.75
CA SER A 101 -0.75 4.15 -8.67
C SER A 101 -1.39 5.17 -9.63
N GLN A 102 -0.87 6.42 -9.59
CA GLN A 102 -1.33 7.56 -10.37
C GLN A 102 -0.75 7.61 -11.79
N HIS A 103 0.06 6.63 -12.18
CA HIS A 103 0.76 6.59 -13.47
C HIS A 103 -0.18 6.84 -14.67
N ILE A 104 -1.39 6.29 -14.62
CA ILE A 104 -2.39 6.48 -15.67
C ILE A 104 -2.86 7.93 -15.78
N ALA A 105 -3.06 8.62 -14.66
CA ALA A 105 -3.53 10.01 -14.63
C ALA A 105 -2.42 11.01 -15.00
N LEU A 106 -1.16 10.66 -14.78
CA LEU A 106 -0.03 11.47 -15.23
C LEU A 106 0.14 11.48 -16.75
N ARG A 107 -0.35 10.44 -17.45
CA ARG A 107 -0.36 10.33 -18.91
C ARG A 107 -1.66 10.84 -19.53
N ASP A 108 -2.78 10.63 -18.85
CA ASP A 108 -4.12 11.02 -19.28
C ASP A 108 -4.78 11.87 -18.19
N PRO A 109 -4.68 13.22 -18.28
CA PRO A 109 -5.21 14.13 -17.26
C PRO A 109 -6.72 14.02 -17.00
N GLU A 110 -7.51 13.50 -17.93
CA GLU A 110 -8.94 13.29 -17.76
C GLU A 110 -9.24 12.27 -16.63
N ARG A 111 -8.27 11.41 -16.30
CA ARG A 111 -8.38 10.42 -15.25
C ARG A 111 -7.98 10.94 -13.86
N ALA A 112 -7.45 12.15 -13.79
CA ALA A 112 -7.01 12.75 -12.52
C ALA A 112 -8.15 12.91 -11.52
N GLU A 113 -9.38 13.15 -12.00
CA GLU A 113 -10.56 13.32 -11.15
C GLU A 113 -10.83 12.07 -10.28
N GLY A 114 -10.55 10.87 -10.81
CA GLY A 114 -10.67 9.63 -10.07
C GLY A 114 -9.68 9.48 -8.89
N PHE A 115 -8.67 10.34 -8.81
CA PHE A 115 -7.74 10.44 -7.68
C PHE A 115 -8.03 11.66 -6.81
N ARG A 116 -8.36 12.82 -7.41
CA ARG A 116 -8.73 14.05 -6.67
C ARG A 116 -9.90 13.86 -5.73
N VAL A 117 -10.81 12.93 -6.06
CA VAL A 117 -11.94 12.58 -5.22
C VAL A 117 -11.48 12.20 -3.79
N ILE A 118 -10.29 11.62 -3.60
CA ILE A 118 -9.78 11.23 -2.29
C ILE A 118 -9.63 12.46 -1.39
N ARG A 119 -8.95 13.50 -1.86
CA ARG A 119 -8.78 14.73 -1.07
C ARG A 119 -10.11 15.45 -0.84
N ARG A 120 -11.00 15.43 -1.83
CA ARG A 120 -12.33 16.04 -1.71
C ARG A 120 -13.19 15.38 -0.64
N GLU A 121 -13.23 14.03 -0.60
CA GLU A 121 -14.02 13.27 0.38
C GLU A 121 -13.34 13.19 1.75
N ALA A 122 -12.01 13.28 1.81
CA ALA A 122 -11.22 13.24 3.04
C ALA A 122 -10.33 14.48 3.20
N PRO A 123 -10.89 15.71 3.33
CA PRO A 123 -10.12 16.95 3.25
C PRO A 123 -9.12 17.16 4.39
N ARG A 124 -9.31 16.48 5.53
CA ARG A 124 -8.43 16.56 6.71
C ARG A 124 -7.62 15.31 6.97
N ALA A 125 -7.83 14.23 6.22
CA ALA A 125 -7.07 13.01 6.37
C ALA A 125 -5.62 13.22 5.90
N PHE A 126 -4.70 12.46 6.46
CA PHE A 126 -3.35 12.34 5.92
C PHE A 126 -3.42 11.48 4.65
N VAL A 127 -3.13 12.09 3.51
CA VAL A 127 -3.28 11.46 2.18
C VAL A 127 -1.91 11.16 1.60
N LEU A 128 -1.72 9.92 1.14
CA LEU A 128 -0.49 9.51 0.47
C LEU A 128 -0.75 9.34 -1.04
N ALA A 129 -0.01 10.08 -1.86
CA ALA A 129 0.10 9.84 -3.31
C ALA A 129 0.83 8.53 -3.57
N ASN A 130 0.73 7.98 -4.80
CA ASN A 130 1.38 6.71 -5.12
C ASN A 130 1.89 6.67 -6.56
N VAL A 131 3.17 6.31 -6.71
CA VAL A 131 3.85 6.16 -8.01
C VAL A 131 4.77 4.94 -8.01
N GLY A 132 5.20 4.51 -9.21
CA GLY A 132 6.29 3.53 -9.35
C GLY A 132 7.66 4.21 -9.39
N PRO A 133 8.76 3.46 -9.22
CA PRO A 133 10.11 4.01 -9.16
C PRO A 133 10.64 4.48 -10.52
N THR A 134 9.97 4.12 -11.61
CA THR A 134 10.41 4.43 -12.99
C THR A 134 9.96 5.80 -13.50
N LEU A 135 9.17 6.56 -12.71
CA LEU A 135 8.75 7.91 -13.08
C LEU A 135 9.91 8.93 -12.98
N ALA A 136 9.85 9.96 -13.83
CA ALA A 136 10.72 11.11 -13.68
C ALA A 136 10.33 11.91 -12.40
N PRO A 137 11.29 12.58 -11.73
CA PRO A 137 11.03 13.37 -10.53
C PRO A 137 9.90 14.39 -10.69
N GLU A 138 9.84 15.09 -11.82
CA GLU A 138 8.79 16.09 -12.12
C GLU A 138 7.39 15.47 -12.21
N GLN A 139 7.31 14.21 -12.63
CA GLN A 139 6.05 13.48 -12.65
C GLN A 139 5.61 13.07 -11.23
N ALA A 140 6.56 12.76 -10.34
CA ALA A 140 6.28 12.48 -8.94
C ALA A 140 5.76 13.74 -8.22
N VAL A 141 6.35 14.91 -8.45
CA VAL A 141 5.84 16.21 -7.98
C VAL A 141 4.39 16.41 -8.43
N ARG A 142 4.09 16.21 -9.71
CA ARG A 142 2.72 16.34 -10.23
C ARG A 142 1.74 15.32 -9.62
N ALA A 143 2.20 14.15 -9.23
CA ALA A 143 1.36 13.17 -8.54
C ALA A 143 0.98 13.65 -7.13
N VAL A 144 1.92 14.24 -6.40
CA VAL A 144 1.68 14.86 -5.08
C VAL A 144 0.69 16.02 -5.21
N GLU A 145 0.93 16.95 -6.13
CA GLU A 145 0.07 18.12 -6.39
C GLU A 145 -1.34 17.72 -6.82
N MET A 146 -1.47 16.64 -7.60
CA MET A 146 -2.76 16.19 -8.15
C MET A 146 -3.82 15.93 -7.09
N ILE A 147 -3.42 15.43 -5.93
CA ILE A 147 -4.32 15.09 -4.81
C ILE A 147 -3.96 15.85 -3.52
N GLU A 148 -3.12 16.88 -3.63
CA GLU A 148 -2.63 17.65 -2.47
C GLU A 148 -2.14 16.71 -1.35
N ALA A 149 -1.26 15.77 -1.70
CA ALA A 149 -0.85 14.70 -0.81
C ALA A 149 0.10 15.20 0.28
N ASP A 150 0.00 14.62 1.49
CA ASP A 150 0.85 14.90 2.64
C ASP A 150 2.13 14.05 2.63
N ALA A 151 2.14 12.95 1.85
CA ALA A 151 3.31 12.10 1.61
C ALA A 151 3.21 11.41 0.25
N LEU A 152 4.32 10.87 -0.23
CA LEU A 152 4.38 10.10 -1.47
C LEU A 152 4.78 8.66 -1.20
N GLN A 153 3.96 7.68 -1.60
CA GLN A 153 4.38 6.29 -1.66
C GLN A 153 5.07 5.99 -3.00
N ILE A 154 6.21 5.30 -2.95
CA ILE A 154 6.84 4.68 -4.13
C ILE A 154 6.71 3.17 -3.96
N HIS A 155 5.93 2.51 -4.83
CA HIS A 155 5.76 1.07 -4.76
C HIS A 155 6.84 0.34 -5.56
N LEU A 156 7.42 -0.70 -4.95
CA LEU A 156 8.33 -1.66 -5.59
C LEU A 156 7.55 -2.93 -5.89
N ASN A 157 7.60 -3.40 -7.13
CA ASN A 157 6.81 -4.53 -7.58
C ASN A 157 7.57 -5.44 -8.56
N ALA A 158 8.88 -5.62 -8.36
CA ALA A 158 9.74 -6.36 -9.30
C ALA A 158 9.23 -7.78 -9.59
N ALA A 159 8.74 -8.50 -8.59
CA ALA A 159 8.19 -9.84 -8.77
C ALA A 159 6.92 -9.84 -9.62
N GLN A 160 6.04 -8.85 -9.43
CA GLN A 160 4.87 -8.64 -10.27
C GLN A 160 5.28 -8.32 -11.71
N GLU A 161 6.20 -7.39 -11.91
CA GLU A 161 6.70 -6.99 -13.24
C GLU A 161 7.29 -8.17 -14.01
N LEU A 162 8.00 -9.08 -13.34
CA LEU A 162 8.55 -10.28 -13.97
C LEU A 162 7.47 -11.25 -14.49
N VAL A 163 6.35 -11.35 -13.79
CA VAL A 163 5.24 -12.23 -14.19
C VAL A 163 4.32 -11.53 -15.20
N MET A 164 4.15 -10.23 -15.08
CA MET A 164 3.32 -9.43 -15.99
C MET A 164 3.85 -9.51 -17.43
N PRO A 165 3.02 -9.87 -18.44
CA PRO A 165 3.48 -10.00 -19.83
C PRO A 165 4.17 -8.75 -20.38
N GLU A 166 3.60 -7.58 -20.06
CA GLU A 166 4.05 -6.25 -20.46
C GLU A 166 4.95 -5.56 -19.42
N GLY A 167 5.40 -6.27 -18.39
CA GLY A 167 6.15 -5.70 -17.27
C GLY A 167 7.61 -5.39 -17.58
N ASP A 168 8.22 -4.56 -16.76
CA ASP A 168 9.62 -4.19 -16.83
C ASP A 168 10.54 -5.39 -16.50
N ARG A 169 11.77 -5.34 -17.03
CA ARG A 169 12.79 -6.40 -16.84
C ARG A 169 14.13 -5.85 -16.35
N ASP A 170 14.22 -4.53 -16.17
CA ASP A 170 15.42 -3.86 -15.68
C ASP A 170 15.11 -3.04 -14.42
N PHE A 171 15.67 -3.45 -13.31
CA PHE A 171 15.44 -2.87 -11.98
C PHE A 171 16.70 -2.25 -11.37
N ARG A 172 17.78 -2.13 -12.16
CA ARG A 172 19.14 -1.77 -11.67
C ARG A 172 19.22 -0.37 -11.11
N ASP A 173 18.46 0.57 -11.66
CA ASP A 173 18.49 2.00 -11.33
C ASP A 173 17.39 2.45 -10.35
N TRP A 174 16.61 1.52 -9.80
CA TRP A 174 15.49 1.88 -8.95
C TRP A 174 15.90 2.66 -7.70
N ALA A 175 17.01 2.29 -7.05
CA ALA A 175 17.49 3.02 -5.86
C ALA A 175 17.90 4.46 -6.19
N GLU A 176 18.59 4.68 -7.31
CA GLU A 176 18.99 6.00 -7.78
C GLU A 176 17.77 6.86 -8.16
N ARG A 177 16.79 6.27 -8.83
CA ARG A 177 15.52 6.94 -9.18
C ARG A 177 14.72 7.32 -7.95
N ILE A 178 14.63 6.43 -6.95
CA ILE A 178 13.98 6.70 -5.67
C ILE A 178 14.65 7.90 -4.99
N ALA A 179 16.00 7.93 -4.95
CA ALA A 179 16.73 9.05 -4.37
C ALA A 179 16.46 10.37 -5.13
N ALA A 180 16.40 10.32 -6.47
CA ALA A 180 16.08 11.49 -7.29
C ALA A 180 14.64 12.00 -7.03
N ILE A 181 13.67 11.08 -6.92
CA ILE A 181 12.29 11.44 -6.59
C ILE A 181 12.22 12.04 -5.17
N ALA A 182 12.85 11.39 -4.18
CA ALA A 182 12.85 11.86 -2.80
C ALA A 182 13.48 13.26 -2.65
N ALA A 183 14.48 13.58 -3.47
CA ALA A 183 15.10 14.90 -3.49
C ALA A 183 14.25 15.98 -4.20
N ALA A 184 13.27 15.59 -5.02
CA ALA A 184 12.50 16.52 -5.83
C ALA A 184 11.14 16.88 -5.24
N VAL A 185 10.58 16.07 -4.35
CA VAL A 185 9.28 16.33 -3.72
C VAL A 185 9.45 17.01 -2.37
N ASP A 186 8.53 17.92 -2.04
CA ASP A 186 8.54 18.65 -0.77
C ASP A 186 7.84 17.89 0.38
N VAL A 187 7.35 16.67 0.10
CA VAL A 187 6.68 15.83 1.09
C VAL A 187 7.50 14.57 1.40
N PRO A 188 7.35 13.97 2.58
CA PRO A 188 8.03 12.73 2.92
C PRO A 188 7.72 11.60 1.93
N VAL A 189 8.73 10.77 1.64
CA VAL A 189 8.59 9.60 0.77
C VAL A 189 8.55 8.33 1.59
N VAL A 190 7.58 7.45 1.30
CA VAL A 190 7.43 6.10 1.86
C VAL A 190 7.68 5.09 0.75
N VAL A 191 8.70 4.27 0.85
CA VAL A 191 8.89 3.17 -0.12
C VAL A 191 8.17 1.93 0.39
N LYS A 192 7.34 1.31 -0.46
CA LYS A 192 6.56 0.13 -0.11
C LYS A 192 6.71 -0.99 -1.13
N GLU A 193 6.59 -2.20 -0.66
CA GLU A 193 6.38 -3.36 -1.51
C GLU A 193 4.88 -3.58 -1.78
N VAL A 194 4.50 -4.57 -2.58
CA VAL A 194 3.11 -4.78 -3.02
C VAL A 194 2.50 -6.13 -2.59
N GLY A 195 3.18 -6.88 -1.72
CA GLY A 195 2.68 -8.15 -1.21
C GLY A 195 3.74 -9.26 -1.16
N PHE A 196 5.02 -8.92 -1.35
CA PHE A 196 6.13 -9.88 -1.31
C PHE A 196 7.14 -9.59 -0.20
N GLY A 197 7.03 -8.43 0.45
CA GLY A 197 7.81 -8.02 1.60
C GLY A 197 9.13 -7.32 1.26
N LEU A 198 9.55 -6.42 2.16
CA LEU A 198 10.88 -5.81 2.13
C LEU A 198 11.80 -6.54 3.09
N SER A 199 12.92 -7.05 2.59
CA SER A 199 13.97 -7.59 3.44
C SER A 199 14.73 -6.49 4.16
N ARG A 200 15.37 -6.81 5.31
CA ARG A 200 16.30 -5.91 6.00
C ARG A 200 17.34 -5.32 5.05
N ARG A 201 17.93 -6.14 4.17
CA ARG A 201 18.90 -5.69 3.16
C ARG A 201 18.35 -4.58 2.26
N THR A 202 17.09 -4.72 1.81
CA THR A 202 16.43 -3.71 0.98
C THR A 202 16.20 -2.43 1.76
N ILE A 203 15.71 -2.53 3.01
CA ILE A 203 15.46 -1.37 3.86
C ILE A 203 16.76 -0.61 4.14
N THR A 204 17.84 -1.31 4.49
CA THR A 204 19.18 -0.69 4.69
C THR A 204 19.69 0.01 3.42
N ALA A 205 19.41 -0.52 2.23
CA ALA A 205 19.76 0.17 0.98
C ALA A 205 18.93 1.46 0.80
N LEU A 206 17.66 1.45 1.19
CA LEU A 206 16.75 2.60 1.11
C LEU A 206 17.10 3.72 2.10
N GLU A 207 17.74 3.45 3.23
CA GLU A 207 18.22 4.47 4.18
C GLU A 207 19.10 5.54 3.53
N ARG A 208 19.78 5.18 2.43
CA ARG A 208 20.70 6.07 1.70
C ARG A 208 20.00 6.89 0.62
N THR A 209 18.71 6.70 0.41
CA THR A 209 17.95 7.34 -0.69
C THR A 209 17.18 8.59 -0.25
N GLY A 210 17.24 8.95 1.04
CA GLY A 210 16.54 10.13 1.57
C GLY A 210 15.04 9.91 1.80
N VAL A 211 14.57 8.66 1.78
CA VAL A 211 13.17 8.34 2.10
C VAL A 211 12.90 8.45 3.60
N GLY A 212 11.68 8.80 3.98
CA GLY A 212 11.28 9.06 5.36
C GLY A 212 10.75 7.83 6.10
N ALA A 213 10.30 6.81 5.40
CA ALA A 213 9.77 5.55 5.98
C ALA A 213 9.71 4.45 4.92
N VAL A 214 9.47 3.22 5.38
CA VAL A 214 9.16 2.08 4.51
C VAL A 214 7.88 1.38 4.96
N ASP A 215 7.14 0.75 4.02
CA ASP A 215 6.05 -0.18 4.31
C ASP A 215 6.42 -1.55 3.77
N VAL A 216 6.58 -2.51 4.65
CA VAL A 216 7.08 -3.84 4.27
C VAL A 216 6.14 -4.59 3.34
N ALA A 217 4.85 -4.34 3.38
CA ALA A 217 3.82 -4.90 2.50
C ALA A 217 4.07 -6.39 2.16
N GLY A 218 4.11 -7.22 3.20
CA GLY A 218 4.50 -8.63 3.10
C GLY A 218 3.42 -9.54 2.52
N ALA A 219 3.78 -10.79 2.29
CA ALA A 219 2.89 -11.84 1.84
C ALA A 219 1.80 -12.17 2.89
N GLY A 220 0.65 -12.63 2.43
CA GLY A 220 -0.52 -12.97 3.24
C GLY A 220 -1.79 -12.19 2.89
N GLY A 221 -1.68 -11.14 2.06
CA GLY A 221 -2.81 -10.39 1.50
C GLY A 221 -3.01 -10.66 0.02
N THR A 222 -3.05 -9.59 -0.78
CA THR A 222 -3.14 -9.67 -2.23
C THR A 222 -1.87 -10.27 -2.83
N ASP A 223 -2.01 -11.33 -3.61
CA ASP A 223 -0.91 -11.97 -4.35
C ASP A 223 -0.92 -11.52 -5.81
N PHE A 224 -0.09 -10.52 -6.12
CA PHE A 224 -0.02 -9.99 -7.49
C PHE A 224 0.61 -10.96 -8.49
N ILE A 225 1.42 -11.94 -8.05
CA ILE A 225 1.89 -13.02 -8.94
C ILE A 225 0.71 -13.88 -9.37
N ALA A 226 -0.17 -14.26 -8.45
CA ALA A 226 -1.37 -15.01 -8.77
C ALA A 226 -2.29 -14.23 -9.72
N ILE A 227 -2.47 -12.92 -9.47
CA ILE A 227 -3.28 -12.04 -10.34
C ILE A 227 -2.69 -11.97 -11.74
N GLU A 228 -1.40 -11.67 -11.89
CA GLU A 228 -0.77 -11.56 -13.20
C GLU A 228 -0.71 -12.91 -13.93
N ASN A 229 -0.55 -14.00 -13.19
CA ASN A 229 -0.54 -15.33 -13.77
C ASN A 229 -1.93 -15.75 -14.32
N GLU A 230 -3.03 -15.33 -13.69
CA GLU A 230 -4.39 -15.49 -14.22
C GLU A 230 -4.59 -14.78 -15.58
N ARG A 231 -3.92 -13.65 -15.79
CA ARG A 231 -3.93 -12.89 -17.05
C ARG A 231 -3.12 -13.57 -18.17
N ARG A 232 -2.29 -14.54 -17.84
CA ARG A 232 -1.47 -15.29 -18.81
C ARG A 232 -2.22 -16.48 -19.36
N PRO A 233 -2.28 -16.67 -20.69
CA PRO A 233 -2.99 -17.80 -21.30
C PRO A 233 -2.51 -19.17 -20.82
N ARG A 234 -1.21 -19.30 -20.52
CA ARG A 234 -0.59 -20.57 -20.10
C ARG A 234 -0.50 -20.74 -18.59
N ARG A 235 -0.72 -19.68 -17.81
CA ARG A 235 -0.53 -19.67 -16.35
C ARG A 235 0.80 -20.29 -15.90
N ASP A 236 1.85 -20.02 -16.66
CA ASP A 236 3.15 -20.68 -16.61
C ASP A 236 4.01 -20.29 -15.39
N TYR A 237 3.55 -19.35 -14.56
CA TYR A 237 4.19 -18.95 -13.30
C TYR A 237 3.44 -19.40 -12.04
N SER A 238 2.55 -20.40 -12.14
CA SER A 238 1.77 -20.90 -10.99
C SER A 238 2.64 -21.40 -9.85
N TYR A 239 3.86 -21.87 -10.13
CA TYR A 239 4.84 -22.31 -9.13
C TYR A 239 5.39 -21.18 -8.24
N LEU A 240 5.17 -19.91 -8.60
CA LEU A 240 5.54 -18.74 -7.80
C LEU A 240 4.39 -18.23 -6.91
N THR A 241 3.21 -18.83 -6.97
CA THR A 241 2.09 -18.44 -6.10
C THR A 241 2.49 -18.56 -4.65
N GLY A 242 2.26 -17.49 -3.87
CA GLY A 242 2.67 -17.40 -2.46
C GLY A 242 4.13 -17.03 -2.25
N TRP A 243 4.85 -16.62 -3.29
CA TRP A 243 6.19 -16.08 -3.18
C TRP A 243 6.24 -14.87 -2.25
N GLY A 244 7.35 -14.72 -1.54
CA GLY A 244 7.65 -13.56 -0.70
C GLY A 244 7.74 -13.90 0.79
N GLN A 245 8.07 -12.88 1.57
CA GLN A 245 8.15 -12.92 3.03
C GLN A 245 6.84 -12.42 3.63
N SER A 246 6.37 -13.07 4.69
CA SER A 246 5.22 -12.55 5.45
C SER A 246 5.55 -11.22 6.13
N THR A 247 4.52 -10.41 6.37
CA THR A 247 4.68 -9.14 7.09
C THR A 247 5.32 -9.33 8.47
N ALA A 248 4.91 -10.35 9.21
CA ALA A 248 5.50 -10.67 10.51
C ALA A 248 7.00 -10.98 10.40
N LEU A 249 7.41 -11.76 9.39
CA LEU A 249 8.82 -12.08 9.17
C LEU A 249 9.62 -10.83 8.78
N CYS A 250 9.07 -9.98 7.90
CA CYS A 250 9.72 -8.72 7.52
C CYS A 250 9.96 -7.81 8.74
N LEU A 251 8.98 -7.69 9.64
CA LEU A 251 9.10 -6.90 10.86
C LEU A 251 10.15 -7.48 11.80
N LEU A 252 10.15 -8.80 12.02
CA LEU A 252 11.15 -9.48 12.85
C LEU A 252 12.56 -9.31 12.27
N GLU A 253 12.71 -9.42 10.95
CA GLU A 253 13.99 -9.24 10.27
C GLU A 253 14.49 -7.78 10.35
N ALA A 254 13.59 -6.81 10.19
CA ALA A 254 13.95 -5.40 10.17
C ALA A 254 14.15 -4.80 11.56
N LEU A 255 13.30 -5.15 12.53
CA LEU A 255 13.21 -4.50 13.84
C LEU A 255 13.65 -5.39 15.00
N GLY A 256 13.71 -6.72 14.79
CA GLY A 256 14.21 -7.66 15.77
C GLY A 256 15.75 -7.62 15.89
N GLY A 257 16.26 -7.99 17.06
CA GLY A 257 17.70 -8.06 17.31
C GLY A 257 18.30 -6.77 17.88
N GLU A 258 19.64 -6.75 17.97
CA GLU A 258 20.38 -5.67 18.64
C GLU A 258 20.49 -4.39 17.83
N GLU A 259 20.40 -4.49 16.51
CA GLU A 259 20.55 -3.36 15.59
C GLU A 259 19.33 -3.28 14.64
N PRO A 260 18.22 -2.68 15.03
CA PRO A 260 17.10 -2.45 14.13
C PRO A 260 17.48 -1.51 12.98
N VAL A 261 16.72 -1.54 11.87
CA VAL A 261 16.89 -0.58 10.77
C VAL A 261 16.60 0.84 11.25
N GLY A 262 17.26 1.84 10.64
CA GLY A 262 17.14 3.25 11.03
C GLY A 262 15.87 3.96 10.53
N LEU A 263 15.17 3.40 9.53
CA LEU A 263 13.92 3.99 9.01
C LEU A 263 12.72 3.55 9.85
N PRO A 264 11.73 4.43 10.06
CA PRO A 264 10.40 4.03 10.52
C PRO A 264 9.79 2.97 9.58
N VAL A 265 9.27 1.89 10.16
CA VAL A 265 8.70 0.76 9.41
C VAL A 265 7.19 0.75 9.59
N LEU A 266 6.45 0.87 8.50
CA LEU A 266 5.03 0.59 8.42
C LEU A 266 4.82 -0.87 8.03
N ALA A 267 3.67 -1.43 8.39
CA ALA A 267 3.32 -2.80 8.08
C ALA A 267 2.02 -2.89 7.31
N SER A 268 2.05 -3.58 6.20
CA SER A 268 0.83 -4.00 5.50
C SER A 268 1.02 -5.38 4.87
N GLY A 269 -0.07 -5.96 4.36
CA GLY A 269 -0.07 -7.31 3.82
C GLY A 269 -0.46 -8.37 4.87
N GLY A 270 -1.52 -9.13 4.60
CA GLY A 270 -2.01 -10.19 5.48
C GLY A 270 -2.70 -9.74 6.76
N VAL A 271 -3.01 -8.47 6.90
CA VAL A 271 -3.77 -7.90 8.04
C VAL A 271 -5.26 -8.16 7.82
N ARG A 272 -5.90 -8.90 8.71
CA ARG A 272 -7.28 -9.39 8.56
C ARG A 272 -8.25 -8.80 9.58
N ASN A 273 -7.74 -8.39 10.74
CA ASN A 273 -8.55 -7.99 11.89
C ASN A 273 -7.73 -7.09 12.83
N PRO A 274 -8.37 -6.43 13.84
CA PRO A 274 -7.66 -5.57 14.78
C PRO A 274 -6.55 -6.26 15.59
N LEU A 275 -6.65 -7.56 15.85
CA LEU A 275 -5.60 -8.29 16.58
C LEU A 275 -4.31 -8.39 15.73
N ASP A 276 -4.41 -8.56 14.41
CA ASP A 276 -3.26 -8.55 13.52
C ASP A 276 -2.60 -7.15 13.50
N VAL A 277 -3.38 -6.07 13.61
CA VAL A 277 -2.85 -4.70 13.77
C VAL A 277 -2.02 -4.61 15.04
N VAL A 278 -2.55 -5.05 16.18
CA VAL A 278 -1.85 -5.00 17.47
C VAL A 278 -0.59 -5.89 17.44
N ARG A 279 -0.64 -7.04 16.79
CA ARG A 279 0.53 -7.92 16.61
C ARG A 279 1.64 -7.24 15.80
N ALA A 280 1.29 -6.55 14.70
CA ALA A 280 2.27 -5.81 13.91
C ALA A 280 2.89 -4.65 14.69
N LEU A 281 2.08 -3.90 15.45
CA LEU A 281 2.58 -2.84 16.35
C LEU A 281 3.50 -3.40 17.43
N ALA A 282 3.17 -4.54 18.01
CA ALA A 282 4.01 -5.20 19.03
C ALA A 282 5.35 -5.69 18.45
N LEU A 283 5.42 -5.97 17.14
CA LEU A 283 6.66 -6.26 16.44
C LEU A 283 7.46 -4.98 16.07
N GLY A 284 6.96 -3.79 16.45
CA GLY A 284 7.66 -2.51 16.28
C GLY A 284 7.23 -1.68 15.07
N ALA A 285 6.17 -2.08 14.34
CA ALA A 285 5.64 -1.24 13.27
C ALA A 285 5.14 0.11 13.81
N SER A 286 5.43 1.21 13.12
CA SER A 286 4.95 2.55 13.49
C SER A 286 3.47 2.76 13.18
N ALA A 287 2.97 2.12 12.12
CA ALA A 287 1.55 2.07 11.77
C ALA A 287 1.27 0.86 10.88
N VAL A 288 -0.01 0.50 10.73
CA VAL A 288 -0.44 -0.69 10.02
C VAL A 288 -1.45 -0.33 8.94
N GLY A 289 -1.25 -0.83 7.73
CA GLY A 289 -2.14 -0.61 6.59
C GLY A 289 -2.88 -1.87 6.17
N ALA A 290 -4.12 -1.71 5.73
CA ALA A 290 -4.88 -2.75 5.06
C ALA A 290 -5.44 -2.25 3.73
N SER A 291 -5.53 -3.15 2.75
CA SER A 291 -6.05 -2.85 1.40
C SER A 291 -7.17 -3.82 1.03
N GLY A 292 -6.83 -5.05 0.75
CA GLY A 292 -7.74 -6.06 0.20
C GLY A 292 -8.94 -6.36 1.12
N HIS A 293 -8.76 -6.24 2.43
CA HIS A 293 -9.86 -6.39 3.40
C HIS A 293 -10.95 -5.34 3.16
N PHE A 294 -10.57 -4.06 3.06
CA PHE A 294 -11.53 -2.96 2.83
C PHE A 294 -12.19 -3.03 1.46
N LEU A 295 -11.42 -3.38 0.42
CA LEU A 295 -11.99 -3.56 -0.91
C LEU A 295 -13.07 -4.65 -0.90
N ARG A 296 -12.79 -5.77 -0.27
CA ARG A 296 -13.75 -6.85 -0.16
C ARG A 296 -14.99 -6.45 0.64
N THR A 297 -14.81 -5.79 1.79
CA THR A 297 -15.91 -5.27 2.60
C THR A 297 -16.77 -4.30 1.78
N LEU A 298 -16.14 -3.38 1.05
CA LEU A 298 -16.85 -2.44 0.18
C LEU A 298 -17.68 -3.17 -0.89
N VAL A 299 -17.12 -4.18 -1.54
CA VAL A 299 -17.80 -4.94 -2.60
C VAL A 299 -18.97 -5.78 -2.07
N HIS A 300 -18.83 -6.39 -0.88
CA HIS A 300 -19.84 -7.27 -0.30
C HIS A 300 -20.89 -6.55 0.54
N ASP A 301 -20.47 -5.58 1.34
CA ASP A 301 -21.30 -4.93 2.36
C ASP A 301 -21.58 -3.45 2.03
N GLY A 302 -21.03 -2.95 0.92
CA GLY A 302 -21.19 -1.56 0.49
C GLY A 302 -20.47 -0.54 1.40
N ALA A 303 -20.67 0.75 1.10
CA ALA A 303 -20.06 1.85 1.87
C ALA A 303 -20.47 1.85 3.36
N ASP A 304 -21.70 1.44 3.68
CA ASP A 304 -22.17 1.36 5.05
C ASP A 304 -21.49 0.20 5.82
N GLY A 305 -21.19 -0.91 5.18
CA GLY A 305 -20.41 -2.01 5.74
C GLY A 305 -18.96 -1.60 6.03
N LEU A 306 -18.40 -0.80 5.15
CA LEU A 306 -17.04 -0.29 5.29
C LEU A 306 -16.87 0.65 6.50
N ARG A 307 -17.92 1.42 6.86
CA ARG A 307 -17.91 2.36 7.98
C ARG A 307 -18.16 1.73 9.34
N ARG A 308 -18.66 0.49 9.40
CA ARG A 308 -18.86 -0.31 10.61
C ARG A 308 -17.62 -1.08 11.03
#